data_40aa35642d4cb99ecc21fe2f39be2565
#
_entry.id   40aa35642d4cb99ecc21fe2f39be2565
#
_cell.length_a   1.000
_cell.length_b   1.000
_cell.length_c   1.000
_cell.angle_alpha   90.00
_cell.angle_beta   90.00
_cell.angle_gamma   90.00
#
_symmetry.space_group_name_H-M   'P 1'
#
loop_
_entity.id
_entity.type
_entity.pdbx_description
1 polymer ?
#
loop_
_entity_poly.entity_id
_entity_poly.type
_entity_poly.pdbx_seq_one_letter_code
_entity_poly.pdbx_strand_id
1 'polypeptide(L)'
;MKTKYFIFTALMLTGIGFASCTKSSSNPTIANLTFLATLNGASEVPANSSTATGTATFTYNPNTYILSGTVNFTGIVATMAHIHLGAVGSSGAIVFPLGGASPTSPISFVSTALTTQEQSDLMNGLYYVNVHSAALPAGEIRGQLIQQ
;
A
#
# COMPACT_ATOMS: atom_id res chain seq x y z
N MET A 1 52.11 28.32 -77.35
CA MET A 1 51.30 28.77 -76.16
C MET A 1 50.45 27.62 -75.68
N LYS A 2 50.77 27.05 -74.50
CA LYS A 2 50.07 25.85 -73.96
C LYS A 2 49.24 26.34 -72.80
N THR A 3 47.92 26.33 -72.95
CA THR A 3 46.95 26.72 -71.87
C THR A 3 46.69 25.52 -70.97
N LYS A 4 47.03 25.64 -69.68
CA LYS A 4 46.76 24.61 -68.67
C LYS A 4 45.42 24.92 -68.03
N TYR A 5 44.49 23.98 -68.15
CA TYR A 5 43.20 24.03 -67.38
C TYR A 5 43.41 23.36 -66.03
N PHE A 6 43.13 24.14 -64.94
CA PHE A 6 43.08 23.62 -63.60
C PHE A 6 41.63 23.17 -63.29
N ILE A 7 41.49 21.89 -63.02
CA ILE A 7 40.23 21.31 -62.61
C ILE A 7 40.17 21.40 -61.05
N PHE A 8 39.26 22.23 -60.53
CA PHE A 8 38.96 22.24 -59.10
C PHE A 8 37.95 21.13 -58.79
N THR A 9 38.39 20.09 -58.09
CA THR A 9 37.51 19.05 -57.57
C THR A 9 36.96 19.51 -56.22
N ALA A 10 35.66 19.86 -56.17
CA ALA A 10 34.97 20.18 -54.92
C ALA A 10 34.65 18.89 -54.18
N LEU A 11 35.27 18.68 -53.01
CA LEU A 11 34.99 17.56 -52.12
C LEU A 11 33.76 17.90 -51.27
N MET A 12 32.59 17.35 -51.58
CA MET A 12 31.38 17.44 -50.75
C MET A 12 31.55 16.52 -49.53
N LEU A 13 31.71 17.12 -48.35
CA LEU A 13 31.71 16.40 -47.07
C LEU A 13 30.25 16.23 -46.62
N THR A 14 29.66 15.08 -46.82
CA THR A 14 28.32 14.73 -46.30
C THR A 14 28.46 14.39 -44.82
N GLY A 15 28.06 15.34 -43.95
CA GLY A 15 27.96 15.11 -42.53
C GLY A 15 26.81 14.15 -42.20
N ILE A 16 27.13 12.95 -41.75
CA ILE A 16 26.15 12.00 -41.21
C ILE A 16 25.85 12.43 -39.79
N GLY A 17 24.72 13.12 -39.58
CA GLY A 17 24.20 13.46 -38.24
C GLY A 17 23.67 12.22 -37.55
N PHE A 18 24.37 11.73 -36.53
CA PHE A 18 23.85 10.70 -35.64
C PHE A 18 22.79 11.36 -34.72
N ALA A 19 21.52 11.14 -35.04
CA ALA A 19 20.44 11.44 -34.10
C ALA A 19 20.52 10.45 -32.92
N SER A 20 21.08 10.90 -31.79
CA SER A 20 21.08 10.16 -30.55
C SER A 20 19.65 10.19 -29.98
N CYS A 21 18.86 9.15 -30.21
CA CYS A 21 17.62 8.92 -29.48
C CYS A 21 17.98 8.56 -28.04
N THR A 22 17.97 9.53 -27.14
CA THR A 22 17.93 9.28 -25.71
C THR A 22 16.56 8.68 -25.38
N LYS A 23 16.49 7.35 -25.28
CA LYS A 23 15.32 6.71 -24.64
C LYS A 23 15.27 7.19 -23.18
N SER A 24 14.37 8.10 -22.89
CA SER A 24 13.94 8.34 -21.52
C SER A 24 13.32 7.06 -21.01
N SER A 25 14.04 6.30 -20.20
CA SER A 25 13.46 5.15 -19.49
C SER A 25 12.63 5.69 -18.31
N SER A 26 11.41 6.14 -18.60
CA SER A 26 10.41 6.29 -17.57
C SER A 26 10.07 4.88 -17.09
N ASN A 27 10.58 4.52 -15.90
CA ASN A 27 10.11 3.31 -15.24
C ASN A 27 8.60 3.45 -15.06
N PRO A 28 7.76 2.52 -15.56
CA PRO A 28 6.31 2.66 -15.45
C PRO A 28 5.95 2.70 -13.95
N THR A 29 5.34 3.80 -13.52
CA THR A 29 4.81 3.92 -12.17
C THR A 29 3.61 2.98 -12.05
N ILE A 30 3.72 1.96 -11.18
CA ILE A 30 2.61 1.06 -10.90
C ILE A 30 1.59 1.82 -10.04
N ALA A 31 0.30 1.71 -10.40
CA ALA A 31 -0.77 2.38 -9.67
C ALA A 31 -0.90 1.84 -8.23
N ASN A 32 -1.30 2.71 -7.31
CA ASN A 32 -1.59 2.32 -5.95
C ASN A 32 -2.78 1.35 -5.89
N LEU A 33 -2.77 0.45 -4.90
CA LEU A 33 -3.85 -0.50 -4.64
C LEU A 33 -4.60 -0.07 -3.38
N THR A 34 -5.92 -0.17 -3.40
CA THR A 34 -6.80 0.17 -2.27
C THR A 34 -7.28 -1.09 -1.58
N PHE A 35 -7.28 -1.08 -0.25
CA PHE A 35 -7.78 -2.15 0.62
C PHE A 35 -8.83 -1.56 1.56
N LEU A 36 -9.98 -2.24 1.68
CA LEU A 36 -11.07 -1.83 2.55
C LEU A 36 -11.37 -2.93 3.57
N ALA A 37 -11.81 -2.51 4.76
CA ALA A 37 -12.40 -3.40 5.75
C ALA A 37 -13.62 -2.75 6.42
N THR A 38 -14.65 -3.55 6.66
CA THR A 38 -15.77 -3.21 7.55
C THR A 38 -15.58 -3.96 8.86
N LEU A 39 -15.52 -3.21 9.98
CA LEU A 39 -15.24 -3.76 11.29
C LEU A 39 -16.54 -3.88 12.08
N ASN A 40 -16.76 -5.05 12.70
CA ASN A 40 -17.89 -5.33 13.57
C ASN A 40 -17.57 -6.50 14.52
N GLY A 41 -18.39 -6.67 15.56
CA GLY A 41 -18.22 -7.73 16.56
C GLY A 41 -18.50 -9.13 16.01
N ALA A 42 -19.38 -9.26 15.01
CA ALA A 42 -19.70 -10.54 14.40
C ALA A 42 -18.54 -11.14 13.60
N SER A 43 -17.59 -10.31 13.16
CA SER A 43 -16.38 -10.73 12.46
C SER A 43 -15.24 -11.16 13.39
N GLU A 44 -15.40 -11.00 14.71
CA GLU A 44 -14.41 -11.43 15.70
C GLU A 44 -14.31 -12.95 15.83
N VAL A 45 -13.22 -13.40 16.45
CA VAL A 45 -12.98 -14.83 16.73
C VAL A 45 -12.57 -15.02 18.19
N PRO A 46 -13.48 -15.49 19.03
CA PRO A 46 -14.90 -15.79 18.75
C PRO A 46 -15.73 -14.53 18.48
N ALA A 47 -16.81 -14.64 17.72
CA ALA A 47 -17.75 -13.56 17.47
C ALA A 47 -18.37 -13.06 18.78
N ASN A 48 -18.64 -11.73 18.85
CA ASN A 48 -19.30 -11.10 19.99
C ASN A 48 -20.49 -10.25 19.54
N SER A 49 -21.28 -9.78 20.52
CA SER A 49 -22.52 -9.02 20.30
C SER A 49 -22.33 -7.51 20.39
N SER A 50 -21.09 -6.99 20.30
CA SER A 50 -20.85 -5.56 20.30
C SER A 50 -21.59 -4.87 19.16
N THR A 51 -22.19 -3.72 19.47
CA THR A 51 -22.84 -2.84 18.49
C THR A 51 -21.87 -1.81 17.91
N ALA A 52 -20.62 -1.79 18.38
CA ALA A 52 -19.57 -0.94 17.84
C ALA A 52 -19.30 -1.31 16.36
N THR A 53 -18.96 -0.32 15.57
CA THR A 53 -18.67 -0.49 14.14
C THR A 53 -17.47 0.32 13.74
N GLY A 54 -16.85 -0.06 12.62
CA GLY A 54 -15.74 0.70 12.05
C GLY A 54 -15.53 0.42 10.57
N THR A 55 -14.66 1.21 9.98
CA THR A 55 -14.16 1.03 8.61
C THR A 55 -12.67 1.29 8.58
N ALA A 56 -11.95 0.54 7.75
CA ALA A 56 -10.55 0.82 7.46
C ALA A 56 -10.39 1.03 5.96
N THR A 57 -9.61 2.04 5.59
CA THR A 57 -9.24 2.33 4.21
C THR A 57 -7.74 2.49 4.15
N PHE A 58 -7.07 1.59 3.42
CA PHE A 58 -5.64 1.61 3.22
C PHE A 58 -5.28 1.69 1.75
N THR A 59 -4.18 2.35 1.46
CA THR A 59 -3.55 2.42 0.14
C THR A 59 -2.17 1.80 0.23
N TYR A 60 -1.89 0.81 -0.60
CA TYR A 60 -0.57 0.24 -0.79
C TYR A 60 0.08 0.83 -2.03
N ASN A 61 1.29 1.36 -1.88
CA ASN A 61 2.08 1.88 -2.99
C ASN A 61 3.12 0.84 -3.42
N PRO A 62 2.96 0.19 -4.59
CA PRO A 62 3.86 -0.87 -5.05
C PRO A 62 5.24 -0.36 -5.50
N ASN A 63 5.44 0.96 -5.63
CA ASN A 63 6.74 1.53 -5.98
C ASN A 63 7.61 1.80 -4.73
N THR A 64 6.98 2.01 -3.56
CA THR A 64 7.66 2.26 -2.28
C THR A 64 7.44 1.14 -1.26
N TYR A 65 6.51 0.21 -1.56
CA TYR A 65 6.08 -0.88 -0.68
C TYR A 65 5.43 -0.41 0.63
N ILE A 66 4.98 0.84 0.70
CA ILE A 66 4.38 1.44 1.89
C ILE A 66 2.86 1.21 1.87
N LEU A 67 2.33 0.75 3.00
CA LEU A 67 0.91 0.71 3.31
C LEU A 67 0.55 1.90 4.20
N SER A 68 -0.42 2.72 3.79
CA SER A 68 -0.88 3.88 4.57
C SER A 68 -2.38 4.00 4.53
N GLY A 69 -2.98 4.56 5.56
CA GLY A 69 -4.44 4.73 5.58
C GLY A 69 -5.00 5.16 6.91
N THR A 70 -6.31 4.95 7.07
CA THR A 70 -7.06 5.35 8.26
C THR A 70 -8.01 4.27 8.71
N VAL A 71 -8.22 4.19 10.03
CA VAL A 71 -9.26 3.38 10.67
C VAL A 71 -10.21 4.30 11.41
N ASN A 72 -11.48 4.24 11.06
CA ASN A 72 -12.55 4.95 11.73
C ASN A 72 -13.40 3.96 12.52
N PHE A 73 -13.80 4.32 13.73
CA PHE A 73 -14.69 3.50 14.55
C PHE A 73 -15.58 4.36 15.46
N THR A 74 -16.68 3.76 15.89
CA THR A 74 -17.65 4.39 16.80
C THR A 74 -18.27 3.33 17.71
N GLY A 75 -18.84 3.79 18.85
CA GLY A 75 -19.48 2.89 19.81
C GLY A 75 -18.52 2.14 20.74
N ILE A 76 -17.23 2.48 20.74
CA ILE A 76 -16.17 1.81 21.52
C ILE A 76 -15.21 2.85 22.11
N VAL A 77 -14.77 2.62 23.35
CA VAL A 77 -13.60 3.29 23.94
C VAL A 77 -12.40 2.35 23.75
N ALA A 78 -11.61 2.63 22.72
CA ALA A 78 -10.52 1.74 22.36
C ALA A 78 -9.37 1.80 23.36
N THR A 79 -8.83 0.64 23.73
CA THR A 79 -7.61 0.50 24.52
C THR A 79 -6.39 0.26 23.65
N MET A 80 -6.57 -0.46 22.54
CA MET A 80 -5.54 -0.77 21.52
C MET A 80 -6.20 -0.99 20.17
N ALA A 81 -5.42 -0.87 19.10
CA ALA A 81 -5.81 -1.27 17.75
C ALA A 81 -4.60 -1.81 17.01
N HIS A 82 -4.80 -2.83 16.17
CA HIS A 82 -3.72 -3.49 15.44
C HIS A 82 -4.16 -3.95 14.05
N ILE A 83 -3.16 -4.14 13.17
CA ILE A 83 -3.28 -5.04 12.02
C ILE A 83 -2.66 -6.37 12.42
N HIS A 84 -3.38 -7.47 12.20
CA HIS A 84 -2.97 -8.84 12.49
C HIS A 84 -2.83 -9.65 11.22
N LEU A 85 -2.03 -10.74 11.28
CA LEU A 85 -1.93 -11.75 10.24
C LEU A 85 -2.85 -12.93 10.58
N GLY A 86 -3.88 -13.17 9.78
CA GLY A 86 -4.79 -14.30 9.91
C GLY A 86 -5.87 -14.26 8.84
N ALA A 87 -6.25 -15.43 8.36
CA ALA A 87 -7.37 -15.56 7.42
C ALA A 87 -8.70 -15.23 8.11
N VAL A 88 -9.75 -15.02 7.32
CA VAL A 88 -11.12 -14.87 7.83
C VAL A 88 -11.46 -16.05 8.74
N GLY A 89 -12.01 -15.77 9.93
CA GLY A 89 -12.36 -16.78 10.91
C GLY A 89 -11.20 -17.37 11.72
N SER A 90 -9.99 -16.85 11.58
CA SER A 90 -8.80 -17.27 12.34
C SER A 90 -8.15 -16.09 13.05
N SER A 91 -7.77 -16.26 14.31
CA SER A 91 -6.93 -15.28 15.03
C SER A 91 -5.47 -15.45 14.63
N GLY A 92 -4.70 -14.35 14.72
CA GLY A 92 -3.29 -14.37 14.36
C GLY A 92 -2.45 -13.33 15.10
N ALA A 93 -1.15 -13.32 14.84
CA ALA A 93 -0.20 -12.43 15.49
C ALA A 93 -0.39 -10.97 15.04
N ILE A 94 -0.04 -10.03 15.91
CA ILE A 94 0.06 -8.60 15.58
C ILE A 94 1.20 -8.42 14.57
N VAL A 95 0.91 -7.71 13.48
CA VAL A 95 1.91 -7.30 12.48
C VAL A 95 2.24 -5.83 12.66
N PHE A 96 1.22 -4.97 12.77
CA PHE A 96 1.41 -3.54 12.95
C PHE A 96 0.54 -3.00 14.08
N PRO A 97 1.10 -2.26 15.03
CA PRO A 97 0.31 -1.47 15.97
C PRO A 97 -0.33 -0.27 15.24
N LEU A 98 -1.57 0.06 15.59
CA LEU A 98 -2.31 1.19 15.07
C LEU A 98 -2.54 2.21 16.18
N GLY A 99 -1.92 3.38 16.05
CA GLY A 99 -1.95 4.40 17.11
C GLY A 99 -1.13 3.97 18.35
N GLY A 100 -1.30 4.70 19.43
CA GLY A 100 -0.69 4.41 20.72
C GLY A 100 -1.65 3.71 21.67
N ALA A 101 -1.38 3.81 22.99
CA ALA A 101 -2.33 3.41 24.02
C ALA A 101 -3.58 4.29 23.95
N SER A 102 -4.76 3.66 24.05
CA SER A 102 -6.08 4.32 23.99
C SER A 102 -6.27 5.19 22.75
N PRO A 103 -6.15 4.62 21.54
CA PRO A 103 -6.28 5.37 20.31
C PRO A 103 -7.69 5.92 20.13
N THR A 104 -7.80 7.13 19.57
CA THR A 104 -9.07 7.76 19.21
C THR A 104 -9.32 7.68 17.71
N SER A 105 -10.60 7.58 17.31
CA SER A 105 -11.00 7.61 15.89
C SER A 105 -11.00 9.04 15.35
N PRO A 106 -10.45 9.30 14.14
CA PRO A 106 -9.78 8.33 13.26
C PRO A 106 -8.34 8.05 13.70
N ILE A 107 -7.87 6.80 13.46
CA ILE A 107 -6.45 6.45 13.57
C ILE A 107 -5.80 6.59 12.21
N SER A 108 -4.73 7.36 12.10
CA SER A 108 -3.88 7.40 10.91
C SER A 108 -2.71 6.44 11.05
N PHE A 109 -2.32 5.78 9.96
CA PHE A 109 -1.24 4.81 9.93
C PHE A 109 -0.40 4.93 8.67
N VAL A 110 0.91 4.76 8.82
CA VAL A 110 1.88 4.62 7.73
C VAL A 110 2.90 3.56 8.15
N SER A 111 3.07 2.52 7.35
CA SER A 111 4.06 1.47 7.60
C SER A 111 5.48 1.91 7.18
N THR A 112 6.49 1.17 7.60
CA THR A 112 7.75 1.04 6.85
C THR A 112 7.49 0.31 5.52
N ALA A 113 8.49 0.24 4.64
CA ALA A 113 8.37 -0.58 3.43
C ALA A 113 8.10 -2.04 3.82
N LEU A 114 7.03 -2.61 3.30
CA LEU A 114 6.64 -4.01 3.54
C LEU A 114 7.68 -4.94 2.94
N THR A 115 8.05 -5.98 3.69
CA THR A 115 8.84 -7.10 3.19
C THR A 115 8.07 -7.86 2.10
N THR A 116 8.75 -8.68 1.30
CA THR A 116 8.10 -9.50 0.26
C THR A 116 7.02 -10.43 0.85
N GLN A 117 7.23 -10.95 2.06
CA GLN A 117 6.25 -11.80 2.73
C GLN A 117 5.02 -10.98 3.14
N GLU A 118 5.20 -9.82 3.76
CA GLU A 118 4.10 -8.94 4.16
C GLU A 118 3.27 -8.44 2.98
N GLN A 119 3.91 -8.16 1.84
CA GLN A 119 3.23 -7.84 0.59
C GLN A 119 2.38 -9.02 0.11
N SER A 120 2.93 -10.24 0.13
CA SER A 120 2.20 -11.45 -0.24
C SER A 120 1.00 -11.69 0.68
N ASP A 121 1.16 -11.51 1.98
CA ASP A 121 0.10 -11.70 2.98
C ASP A 121 -1.02 -10.66 2.78
N LEU A 122 -0.68 -9.40 2.51
CA LEU A 122 -1.65 -8.35 2.19
C LEU A 122 -2.44 -8.67 0.92
N MET A 123 -1.75 -9.06 -0.17
CA MET A 123 -2.39 -9.39 -1.46
C MET A 123 -3.30 -10.63 -1.36
N ASN A 124 -2.96 -11.57 -0.49
CA ASN A 124 -3.78 -12.76 -0.24
C ASN A 124 -4.93 -12.51 0.76
N GLY A 125 -5.14 -11.26 1.21
CA GLY A 125 -6.20 -10.91 2.14
C GLY A 125 -6.03 -11.53 3.52
N LEU A 126 -4.79 -11.77 3.95
CA LEU A 126 -4.49 -12.37 5.25
C LEU A 126 -4.36 -11.33 6.38
N TYR A 127 -4.49 -10.03 6.08
CA TYR A 127 -4.47 -9.01 7.11
C TYR A 127 -5.88 -8.63 7.55
N TYR A 128 -6.06 -8.42 8.86
CA TYR A 128 -7.29 -7.85 9.41
C TYR A 128 -6.98 -6.75 10.42
N VAL A 129 -7.86 -5.77 10.48
CA VAL A 129 -7.84 -4.72 11.52
C VAL A 129 -8.65 -5.21 12.70
N ASN A 130 -8.14 -5.02 13.91
CA ASN A 130 -8.80 -5.33 15.15
C ASN A 130 -8.70 -4.11 16.10
N VAL A 131 -9.82 -3.74 16.73
CA VAL A 131 -9.89 -2.69 17.75
C VAL A 131 -10.38 -3.31 19.05
N HIS A 132 -9.63 -3.10 20.13
CA HIS A 132 -9.83 -3.70 21.43
C HIS A 132 -10.39 -2.67 22.41
N SER A 133 -11.15 -3.13 23.41
CA SER A 133 -11.60 -2.33 24.54
C SER A 133 -11.29 -2.99 25.87
N ALA A 134 -11.55 -2.28 26.97
CA ALA A 134 -11.42 -2.86 28.31
C ALA A 134 -12.43 -3.99 28.57
N ALA A 135 -13.61 -3.94 27.93
CA ALA A 135 -14.64 -4.97 28.04
C ALA A 135 -14.31 -6.22 27.22
N LEU A 136 -13.67 -6.04 26.07
CA LEU A 136 -13.30 -7.09 25.12
C LEU A 136 -11.81 -6.97 24.73
N PRO A 137 -10.90 -7.33 25.66
CA PRO A 137 -9.47 -7.13 25.46
C PRO A 137 -8.85 -8.04 24.37
N ALA A 138 -9.52 -9.13 24.01
CA ALA A 138 -9.11 -9.99 22.89
C ALA A 138 -9.46 -9.40 21.52
N GLY A 139 -10.40 -8.42 21.48
CA GLY A 139 -10.89 -7.75 20.28
C GLY A 139 -12.38 -7.48 20.40
N GLU A 140 -12.81 -6.26 20.10
CA GLU A 140 -14.23 -5.90 20.14
C GLU A 140 -14.83 -5.82 18.73
N ILE A 141 -14.11 -5.23 17.77
CA ILE A 141 -14.51 -5.19 16.37
C ILE A 141 -13.34 -5.54 15.46
N ARG A 142 -13.64 -6.32 14.44
CA ARG A 142 -12.67 -6.83 13.46
C ARG A 142 -13.19 -6.68 12.03
N GLY A 143 -12.28 -6.46 11.08
CA GLY A 143 -12.57 -6.49 9.65
C GLY A 143 -11.36 -6.92 8.81
N GLN A 144 -11.58 -7.83 7.84
CA GLN A 144 -10.54 -8.28 6.93
C GLN A 144 -10.23 -7.18 5.91
N LEU A 145 -8.94 -6.92 5.64
CA LEU A 145 -8.48 -6.01 4.59
C LEU A 145 -8.58 -6.72 3.24
N ILE A 146 -9.47 -6.24 2.39
CA ILE A 146 -9.74 -6.81 1.07
C ILE A 146 -9.40 -5.79 0.00
N GLN A 147 -8.62 -6.21 -0.99
CA GLN A 147 -8.30 -5.41 -2.15
C GLN A 147 -9.55 -5.11 -2.98
N GLN A 148 -9.65 -3.89 -3.52
CA GLN A 148 -10.75 -3.41 -4.37
C GLN A 148 -10.37 -3.45 -5.84
#